data_5a832dfa5c798ea48b78e4656abe3f50
#
_entry.id   5a832dfa5c798ea48b78e4656abe3f50
#
_cell.length_a   1.000
_cell.length_b   1.000
_cell.length_c   1.000
_cell.angle_alpha   90.00
_cell.angle_beta   90.00
_cell.angle_gamma   90.00
#
_symmetry.space_group_name_H-M   'P 1'
#
loop_
_entity.id
_entity.type
_entity.pdbx_description
1 polymer ?
#
loop_
_entity_poly.entity_id
_entity_poly.type
_entity_poly.pdbx_seq_one_letter_code
_entity_poly.pdbx_strand_id
1 'polypeptide(L)'
;MSTLKVNKLRDTAGSADAITLDPNGGAVLAGVTTVTSVKVGAAVTISESGIEASGIGITCANINGTQIGGRRNLVINGAMQVAQRTASAVAVSDGSNEGYQTLDRFKFTFGNSAVGAANISQSTDAPTTLGFTKSHKTDVTTVNTTASGQEIINVTYRIEGQDLRSSGWNHLSSSSFLTLSFYFKTTKTGNSKLPIMFRTRHGTNYYYVQNVTVTDPTNWNRYTVTIPGNSSLQIDDANTVGMDIFFTYYSGPDKDTGSEASWGSTNAYSTSDSTNYFDSTSNDMFITGVQLEVGSQATAFEHRSFGEELALCQRYYQVLVDQADTGSYKSYAIACCYSGSSLHHTHSLSPMMRTTPTLDYTTGSGYYAAYQNGTNDAFDEMTLVGNSHAHGVDIMVSTGLSVTQAAAALMRTANDNSRIAFTAEL
;
A
#
# COMPACT_ATOMS: atom_id res chain seq x y z
N MET A 1 -5.80 -36.72 57.27
CA MET A 1 -6.24 -36.52 55.83
C MET A 1 -6.16 -37.87 55.14
N SER A 2 -7.26 -38.32 54.55
CA SER A 2 -7.27 -39.53 53.73
C SER A 2 -6.68 -39.25 52.35
N THR A 3 -5.64 -39.97 51.95
CA THR A 3 -5.03 -39.86 50.64
C THR A 3 -5.53 -40.97 49.74
N LEU A 4 -6.21 -40.63 48.62
CA LEU A 4 -6.57 -41.58 47.58
C LEU A 4 -5.36 -41.79 46.66
N LYS A 5 -4.85 -43.03 46.58
CA LYS A 5 -3.80 -43.41 45.64
C LYS A 5 -4.42 -44.07 44.44
N VAL A 6 -4.41 -43.41 43.28
CA VAL A 6 -4.87 -43.96 42.01
C VAL A 6 -3.83 -43.76 40.93
N ASN A 7 -3.69 -44.71 40.00
CA ASN A 7 -2.81 -44.58 38.85
C ASN A 7 -3.53 -44.01 37.61
N LYS A 8 -4.84 -44.09 37.58
CA LYS A 8 -5.69 -43.73 36.45
C LYS A 8 -7.07 -43.29 36.90
N LEU A 9 -7.62 -42.32 36.24
CA LEU A 9 -9.02 -41.89 36.36
C LEU A 9 -9.71 -42.13 35.02
N ARG A 10 -10.84 -42.84 35.05
CA ARG A 10 -11.64 -43.19 33.88
C ARG A 10 -13.07 -42.73 34.09
N ASP A 11 -13.70 -42.23 33.03
CA ASP A 11 -15.15 -42.06 33.02
C ASP A 11 -15.83 -43.44 33.06
N THR A 12 -16.89 -43.58 33.84
CA THR A 12 -17.65 -44.83 34.01
C THR A 12 -18.26 -45.36 32.71
N ALA A 13 -18.50 -44.49 31.74
CA ALA A 13 -19.02 -44.79 30.39
C ALA A 13 -17.95 -44.97 29.32
N GLY A 14 -16.68 -44.62 29.61
CA GLY A 14 -15.60 -44.62 28.64
C GLY A 14 -14.75 -45.90 28.65
N SER A 15 -14.22 -46.24 27.47
CA SER A 15 -13.29 -47.37 27.30
C SER A 15 -11.83 -47.00 27.47
N ALA A 16 -11.50 -45.68 27.48
CA ALA A 16 -10.14 -45.16 27.59
C ALA A 16 -9.94 -44.39 28.89
N ASP A 17 -8.68 -44.28 29.34
CA ASP A 17 -8.32 -43.52 30.54
C ASP A 17 -8.37 -42.02 30.22
N ALA A 18 -9.11 -41.24 30.99
CA ALA A 18 -9.18 -39.77 30.83
C ALA A 18 -7.94 -39.08 31.42
N ILE A 19 -7.40 -39.62 32.54
CA ILE A 19 -6.17 -39.11 33.14
C ILE A 19 -5.31 -40.33 33.51
N THR A 20 -4.09 -40.37 33.03
CA THR A 20 -3.05 -41.32 33.43
C THR A 20 -1.98 -40.57 34.23
N LEU A 21 -1.68 -41.03 35.43
CA LEU A 21 -0.62 -40.47 36.27
C LEU A 21 0.71 -41.13 35.92
N ASP A 22 1.71 -40.28 35.56
CA ASP A 22 3.07 -40.75 35.33
C ASP A 22 3.73 -41.08 36.68
N PRO A 23 4.44 -42.20 36.82
CA PRO A 23 5.21 -42.54 38.03
C PRO A 23 6.21 -41.47 38.44
N ASN A 24 6.66 -40.62 37.51
CA ASN A 24 7.59 -39.52 37.76
C ASN A 24 6.90 -38.19 38.15
N GLY A 25 5.62 -38.19 38.49
CA GLY A 25 4.89 -37.05 39.03
C GLY A 25 4.11 -36.24 38.04
N GLY A 26 3.97 -36.70 36.79
CA GLY A 26 3.16 -36.05 35.74
C GLY A 26 1.75 -36.63 35.61
N ALA A 27 0.88 -36.00 34.84
CA ALA A 27 -0.40 -36.47 34.41
C ALA A 27 -0.57 -36.30 32.88
N VAL A 28 -0.99 -37.39 32.21
CA VAL A 28 -1.37 -37.34 30.79
C VAL A 28 -2.89 -37.24 30.71
N LEU A 29 -3.40 -36.16 30.13
CA LEU A 29 -4.81 -35.91 29.85
C LEU A 29 -5.08 -36.30 28.39
N ALA A 30 -5.93 -37.30 28.18
CA ALA A 30 -6.29 -37.74 26.84
C ALA A 30 -7.55 -36.99 26.35
N GLY A 31 -7.52 -36.52 25.09
CA GLY A 31 -8.64 -35.83 24.45
C GLY A 31 -8.59 -34.31 24.61
N VAL A 32 -9.73 -33.64 24.37
CA VAL A 32 -9.90 -32.20 24.55
C VAL A 32 -10.12 -31.90 26.03
N THR A 33 -9.17 -31.11 26.61
CA THR A 33 -9.26 -30.68 28.00
C THR A 33 -9.66 -29.20 28.03
N THR A 34 -10.82 -28.90 28.60
CA THR A 34 -11.29 -27.54 28.84
C THR A 34 -11.04 -27.21 30.31
N VAL A 35 -10.20 -26.20 30.54
CA VAL A 35 -9.89 -25.69 31.89
C VAL A 35 -9.90 -24.15 31.85
N THR A 36 -10.28 -23.54 32.96
CA THR A 36 -10.26 -22.06 33.07
C THR A 36 -8.83 -21.52 33.07
N SER A 37 -7.88 -22.28 33.58
CA SER A 37 -6.44 -21.95 33.51
C SER A 37 -5.58 -23.19 33.75
N VAL A 38 -4.40 -23.26 33.16
CA VAL A 38 -3.34 -24.20 33.43
C VAL A 38 -2.11 -23.45 33.93
N LYS A 39 -1.70 -23.71 35.18
CA LYS A 39 -0.48 -23.11 35.72
C LYS A 39 0.66 -24.13 35.60
N VAL A 40 1.67 -23.79 34.79
CA VAL A 40 2.85 -24.63 34.57
C VAL A 40 4.02 -24.02 35.33
N GLY A 41 4.18 -24.41 36.59
CA GLY A 41 5.18 -23.79 37.48
C GLY A 41 4.82 -22.34 37.83
N ALA A 42 5.80 -21.57 38.25
CA ALA A 42 5.62 -20.15 38.60
C ALA A 42 5.74 -19.22 37.39
N ALA A 43 6.23 -19.69 36.25
CA ALA A 43 6.63 -18.87 35.10
C ALA A 43 5.67 -18.95 33.90
N VAL A 44 4.79 -19.94 33.81
CA VAL A 44 3.83 -20.08 32.70
C VAL A 44 2.43 -20.23 33.24
N THR A 45 1.51 -19.40 32.76
CA THR A 45 0.07 -19.51 33.02
C THR A 45 -0.66 -19.55 31.68
N ILE A 46 -1.55 -20.50 31.49
CA ILE A 46 -2.47 -20.58 30.35
C ILE A 46 -3.87 -20.30 30.89
N SER A 47 -4.51 -19.26 30.42
CA SER A 47 -5.85 -18.82 30.85
C SER A 47 -6.69 -18.39 29.64
N GLU A 48 -7.92 -17.92 29.88
CA GLU A 48 -8.78 -17.32 28.84
C GLU A 48 -8.12 -16.09 28.18
N SER A 49 -7.22 -15.39 28.89
CA SER A 49 -6.47 -14.25 28.36
C SER A 49 -5.29 -14.65 27.47
N GLY A 50 -4.95 -15.94 27.39
CA GLY A 50 -3.84 -16.46 26.60
C GLY A 50 -2.76 -17.15 27.40
N ILE A 51 -1.55 -17.19 26.86
CA ILE A 51 -0.36 -17.77 27.51
C ILE A 51 0.49 -16.63 28.07
N GLU A 52 0.63 -16.58 29.39
CA GLU A 52 1.53 -15.69 30.09
C GLU A 52 2.80 -16.47 30.49
N ALA A 53 3.96 -16.06 29.99
CA ALA A 53 5.26 -16.65 30.28
C ALA A 53 6.21 -15.57 30.79
N SER A 54 6.40 -15.52 32.12
CA SER A 54 7.24 -14.50 32.75
C SER A 54 8.66 -15.03 32.96
N GLY A 55 9.66 -14.37 32.39
CA GLY A 55 11.07 -14.72 32.54
C GLY A 55 11.56 -15.93 31.75
N ILE A 56 10.73 -16.50 30.87
CA ILE A 56 11.10 -17.60 29.95
C ILE A 56 10.72 -17.24 28.50
N GLY A 57 11.51 -17.72 27.54
CA GLY A 57 11.22 -17.55 26.12
C GLY A 57 10.12 -18.49 25.65
N ILE A 58 9.20 -17.97 24.86
CA ILE A 58 8.26 -18.78 24.08
C ILE A 58 8.87 -19.02 22.71
N THR A 59 9.19 -20.27 22.36
CA THR A 59 9.64 -20.64 21.02
C THR A 59 8.43 -21.14 20.21
N CYS A 60 8.01 -20.37 19.23
CA CYS A 60 6.96 -20.77 18.30
C CYS A 60 7.36 -20.35 16.89
N ALA A 61 7.04 -21.15 15.90
CA ALA A 61 7.32 -20.85 14.50
C ALA A 61 6.40 -19.75 13.97
N ASN A 62 5.17 -19.69 14.47
CA ASN A 62 4.19 -18.67 14.13
C ASN A 62 3.14 -18.54 15.26
N ILE A 63 2.38 -17.45 15.26
CA ILE A 63 1.17 -17.28 16.06
C ILE A 63 0.01 -17.09 15.10
N ASN A 64 -1.03 -17.90 15.22
CA ASN A 64 -2.21 -17.89 14.34
C ASN A 64 -1.87 -18.05 12.84
N GLY A 65 -0.84 -18.82 12.51
CA GLY A 65 -0.41 -19.03 11.12
C GLY A 65 0.31 -17.84 10.48
N THR A 66 0.67 -16.81 11.27
CA THR A 66 1.35 -15.62 10.79
C THR A 66 2.81 -15.56 11.23
N GLN A 67 3.64 -14.89 10.45
CA GLN A 67 5.07 -14.71 10.76
C GLN A 67 5.23 -13.83 12.02
N ILE A 68 6.12 -14.25 12.93
CA ILE A 68 6.46 -13.51 14.14
C ILE A 68 7.75 -12.73 13.89
N GLY A 69 7.65 -11.40 13.92
CA GLY A 69 8.79 -10.52 13.74
C GLY A 69 9.10 -10.19 12.28
N GLY A 70 9.93 -9.17 12.07
CA GLY A 70 10.25 -8.62 10.76
C GLY A 70 9.17 -7.67 10.21
N ARG A 71 9.39 -7.16 9.01
CA ARG A 71 8.45 -6.33 8.28
C ARG A 71 7.29 -7.20 7.77
N ARG A 72 6.15 -7.14 8.43
CA ARG A 72 4.98 -7.95 8.06
C ARG A 72 4.17 -7.33 6.93
N ASN A 73 3.96 -6.02 7.00
CA ASN A 73 3.16 -5.33 6.01
C ASN A 73 3.96 -5.06 4.73
N LEU A 74 3.58 -5.72 3.62
CA LEU A 74 4.16 -5.51 2.29
C LEU A 74 3.65 -4.21 1.65
N VAL A 75 2.56 -3.63 2.18
CA VAL A 75 2.01 -2.36 1.70
C VAL A 75 2.76 -1.20 2.36
N ILE A 76 3.25 -0.29 1.54
CA ILE A 76 3.84 0.99 1.93
C ILE A 76 2.72 2.04 1.97
N ASN A 77 2.73 2.91 2.96
CA ASN A 77 1.73 3.95 3.19
C ASN A 77 0.31 3.41 3.45
N GLY A 78 0.20 2.21 4.01
CA GLY A 78 -1.10 1.57 4.25
C GLY A 78 -2.00 2.35 5.23
N ALA A 79 -1.43 3.16 6.12
CA ALA A 79 -2.16 4.07 7.01
C ALA A 79 -2.47 5.45 6.37
N MET A 80 -2.19 5.64 5.09
CA MET A 80 -2.49 6.85 4.30
C MET A 80 -1.85 8.13 4.86
N GLN A 81 -0.67 8.02 5.52
CA GLN A 81 -0.02 9.15 6.19
C GLN A 81 0.75 10.07 5.24
N VAL A 82 1.31 9.53 4.16
CA VAL A 82 2.21 10.24 3.26
C VAL A 82 1.45 10.66 2.00
N ALA A 83 1.51 11.95 1.70
CA ALA A 83 0.91 12.58 0.52
C ALA A 83 1.86 13.65 -0.04
N GLN A 84 2.99 13.22 -0.59
CA GLN A 84 4.05 14.12 -1.07
C GLN A 84 3.60 14.98 -2.25
N ARG A 85 2.64 14.52 -3.07
CA ARG A 85 2.11 15.30 -4.20
C ARG A 85 1.18 16.40 -3.74
N THR A 86 0.10 16.03 -3.11
CA THR A 86 -0.84 16.93 -2.41
C THR A 86 -1.80 16.14 -1.53
N ALA A 87 -2.17 16.71 -0.39
CA ALA A 87 -3.25 16.19 0.46
C ALA A 87 -4.63 16.70 0.00
N SER A 88 -4.65 17.79 -0.78
CA SER A 88 -5.88 18.45 -1.26
C SER A 88 -6.59 17.59 -2.31
N ALA A 89 -7.88 17.90 -2.51
CA ALA A 89 -8.68 17.23 -3.51
C ALA A 89 -8.15 17.50 -4.93
N VAL A 90 -8.01 16.42 -5.70
CA VAL A 90 -7.66 16.44 -7.12
C VAL A 90 -8.81 15.82 -7.91
N ALA A 91 -9.34 16.56 -8.87
CA ALA A 91 -10.36 16.05 -9.78
C ALA A 91 -9.73 15.05 -10.77
N VAL A 92 -10.34 13.87 -10.87
CA VAL A 92 -9.87 12.76 -11.70
C VAL A 92 -11.01 12.22 -12.57
N SER A 93 -10.67 11.89 -13.82
CA SER A 93 -11.58 11.23 -14.77
C SER A 93 -10.77 10.47 -15.81
N ASP A 94 -11.41 9.71 -16.70
CA ASP A 94 -10.73 9.01 -17.79
C ASP A 94 -9.90 10.00 -18.65
N GLY A 95 -8.62 9.70 -18.82
CA GLY A 95 -7.67 10.56 -19.55
C GLY A 95 -7.28 11.86 -18.84
N SER A 96 -7.73 12.12 -17.59
CA SER A 96 -7.39 13.34 -16.84
C SER A 96 -7.00 13.04 -15.40
N ASN A 97 -5.78 13.42 -15.04
CA ASN A 97 -5.21 13.26 -13.69
C ASN A 97 -5.31 11.83 -13.13
N GLU A 98 -5.26 10.82 -13.99
CA GLU A 98 -5.12 9.44 -13.55
C GLU A 98 -3.73 9.19 -12.97
N GLY A 99 -3.63 8.14 -12.18
CA GLY A 99 -2.35 7.73 -11.63
C GLY A 99 -2.17 8.11 -10.18
N TYR A 100 -0.94 8.46 -9.83
CA TYR A 100 -0.55 8.84 -8.46
C TYR A 100 -0.69 10.35 -8.30
N GLN A 101 -1.80 10.82 -7.75
CA GLN A 101 -2.10 12.25 -7.67
C GLN A 101 -2.03 12.82 -6.25
N THR A 102 -2.38 12.02 -5.24
CA THR A 102 -2.48 12.47 -3.84
C THR A 102 -1.61 11.60 -2.93
N LEU A 103 -2.17 10.53 -2.42
CA LEU A 103 -1.50 9.59 -1.51
C LEU A 103 -0.41 8.80 -2.23
N ASP A 104 0.76 8.79 -1.65
CA ASP A 104 1.88 8.03 -2.18
C ASP A 104 1.55 6.54 -2.23
N ARG A 105 1.99 5.89 -3.32
CA ARG A 105 1.81 4.46 -3.59
C ARG A 105 0.39 4.02 -3.95
N PHE A 106 -0.64 4.84 -3.78
CA PHE A 106 -2.02 4.55 -4.17
C PHE A 106 -2.38 5.29 -5.45
N LYS A 107 -2.59 4.51 -6.50
CA LYS A 107 -2.94 4.97 -7.84
C LYS A 107 -4.45 4.95 -8.01
N PHE A 108 -5.02 6.02 -8.57
CA PHE A 108 -6.40 6.02 -9.04
C PHE A 108 -6.45 5.77 -10.55
N THR A 109 -7.36 4.93 -11.00
CA THR A 109 -7.47 4.56 -12.41
C THR A 109 -8.92 4.59 -12.86
N PHE A 110 -9.17 5.33 -13.91
CA PHE A 110 -10.26 5.12 -14.85
C PHE A 110 -9.70 4.34 -16.03
N GLY A 111 -10.51 3.55 -16.70
CA GLY A 111 -10.04 2.82 -17.86
C GLY A 111 -11.14 2.51 -18.83
N ASN A 112 -10.74 2.40 -20.11
CA ASN A 112 -11.60 1.96 -21.19
C ASN A 112 -12.85 2.85 -21.40
N SER A 113 -12.66 4.17 -21.38
CA SER A 113 -13.69 5.19 -21.60
C SER A 113 -14.78 5.24 -20.53
N ALA A 114 -14.41 5.02 -19.26
CA ALA A 114 -15.32 5.27 -18.14
C ALA A 114 -15.72 6.76 -18.10
N VAL A 115 -17.01 7.04 -18.02
CA VAL A 115 -17.53 8.43 -18.04
C VAL A 115 -17.67 9.05 -16.66
N GLY A 116 -17.46 8.28 -15.62
CA GLY A 116 -17.46 8.76 -14.23
C GLY A 116 -16.36 9.76 -13.96
N ALA A 117 -16.51 10.56 -12.89
CA ALA A 117 -15.45 11.42 -12.35
C ALA A 117 -15.54 11.48 -10.83
N ALA A 118 -14.43 11.78 -10.19
CA ALA A 118 -14.34 11.91 -8.74
C ALA A 118 -13.33 12.96 -8.32
N ASN A 119 -13.41 13.41 -7.07
CA ASN A 119 -12.32 14.06 -6.37
C ASN A 119 -11.64 13.04 -5.45
N ILE A 120 -10.33 12.90 -5.57
CA ILE A 120 -9.53 12.07 -4.65
C ILE A 120 -8.70 12.96 -3.73
N SER A 121 -8.57 12.57 -2.46
CA SER A 121 -7.83 13.35 -1.46
C SER A 121 -7.32 12.50 -0.31
N GLN A 122 -6.39 13.05 0.48
CA GLN A 122 -6.09 12.58 1.82
C GLN A 122 -7.12 13.20 2.78
N SER A 123 -7.96 12.35 3.39
CA SER A 123 -8.99 12.77 4.34
C SER A 123 -8.54 12.57 5.79
N THR A 124 -9.08 13.39 6.70
CA THR A 124 -8.94 13.20 8.16
C THR A 124 -10.04 12.31 8.75
N ASP A 125 -11.03 11.91 7.96
CA ASP A 125 -12.01 10.90 8.37
C ASP A 125 -11.33 9.53 8.39
N ALA A 126 -11.06 9.02 9.57
CA ALA A 126 -10.33 7.78 9.82
C ALA A 126 -10.75 7.14 11.15
N PRO A 127 -10.56 5.84 11.37
CA PRO A 127 -10.87 5.17 12.63
C PRO A 127 -9.84 5.52 13.72
N THR A 128 -9.98 6.71 14.31
CA THR A 128 -9.01 7.30 15.25
C THR A 128 -8.81 6.48 16.53
N THR A 129 -9.83 5.78 16.99
CA THR A 129 -9.73 4.87 18.15
C THR A 129 -8.80 3.68 17.91
N LEU A 130 -8.47 3.40 16.65
CA LEU A 130 -7.57 2.33 16.24
C LEU A 130 -6.19 2.85 15.81
N GLY A 131 -5.90 4.12 16.06
CA GLY A 131 -4.60 4.75 15.78
C GLY A 131 -4.44 5.27 14.35
N PHE A 132 -5.50 5.32 13.53
CA PHE A 132 -5.45 5.92 12.20
C PHE A 132 -5.90 7.38 12.25
N THR A 133 -5.22 8.26 11.53
CA THR A 133 -5.56 9.69 11.47
C THR A 133 -5.85 10.16 10.05
N LYS A 134 -5.63 9.30 9.06
CA LYS A 134 -5.79 9.61 7.63
C LYS A 134 -6.43 8.45 6.89
N SER A 135 -7.11 8.78 5.79
CA SER A 135 -7.66 7.84 4.83
C SER A 135 -7.55 8.37 3.40
N HIS A 136 -7.59 7.48 2.42
CA HIS A 136 -7.87 7.82 1.03
C HIS A 136 -9.37 8.08 0.90
N LYS A 137 -9.77 9.27 0.44
CA LYS A 137 -11.15 9.58 0.08
C LYS A 137 -11.31 9.58 -1.44
N THR A 138 -12.37 8.96 -1.92
CA THR A 138 -12.91 9.11 -3.28
C THR A 138 -14.31 9.68 -3.16
N ASP A 139 -14.55 10.87 -3.70
CA ASP A 139 -15.81 11.61 -3.71
C ASP A 139 -16.34 11.65 -5.14
N VAL A 140 -17.43 10.95 -5.42
CA VAL A 140 -17.98 10.84 -6.78
C VAL A 140 -18.58 12.17 -7.21
N THR A 141 -18.05 12.76 -8.26
CA THR A 141 -18.56 14.04 -8.83
C THR A 141 -19.38 13.85 -10.08
N THR A 142 -19.18 12.74 -10.80
CA THR A 142 -19.97 12.35 -11.96
C THR A 142 -20.26 10.86 -11.92
N VAL A 143 -21.51 10.48 -12.06
CA VAL A 143 -21.93 9.07 -12.08
C VAL A 143 -21.43 8.37 -13.35
N ASN A 144 -21.12 7.09 -13.24
CA ASN A 144 -20.80 6.24 -14.38
C ASN A 144 -22.05 5.48 -14.80
N THR A 145 -22.80 6.05 -15.76
CA THR A 145 -24.10 5.51 -16.24
C THR A 145 -24.01 4.78 -17.57
N THR A 146 -22.91 4.96 -18.28
CA THR A 146 -22.70 4.34 -19.59
C THR A 146 -21.80 3.13 -19.45
N ALA A 147 -22.27 1.96 -19.84
CA ALA A 147 -21.48 0.75 -19.86
C ALA A 147 -21.05 0.45 -21.30
N SER A 148 -19.76 0.60 -21.61
CA SER A 148 -19.17 0.09 -22.85
C SER A 148 -18.85 -1.41 -22.76
N GLY A 149 -18.93 -1.94 -21.54
CA GLY A 149 -18.58 -3.31 -21.21
C GLY A 149 -17.16 -3.45 -20.67
N GLN A 150 -16.25 -2.57 -21.01
CA GLN A 150 -14.83 -2.69 -20.68
C GLN A 150 -14.36 -1.76 -19.56
N GLU A 151 -15.20 -0.80 -19.15
CA GLU A 151 -14.83 0.24 -18.20
C GLU A 151 -14.40 -0.32 -16.84
N ILE A 152 -13.45 0.36 -16.22
CA ILE A 152 -13.00 0.08 -14.85
C ILE A 152 -12.75 1.39 -14.10
N ILE A 153 -13.13 1.43 -12.81
CA ILE A 153 -12.80 2.52 -11.88
C ILE A 153 -12.32 1.89 -10.58
N ASN A 154 -11.08 2.20 -10.17
CA ASN A 154 -10.50 1.56 -9.00
C ASN A 154 -9.37 2.39 -8.35
N VAL A 155 -9.11 2.08 -7.08
CA VAL A 155 -7.85 2.39 -6.40
C VAL A 155 -6.94 1.18 -6.54
N THR A 156 -5.70 1.42 -6.98
CA THR A 156 -4.71 0.35 -7.23
C THR A 156 -3.49 0.54 -6.35
N TYR A 157 -3.02 -0.54 -5.74
CA TYR A 157 -1.71 -0.64 -5.12
C TYR A 157 -0.83 -1.61 -5.88
N ARG A 158 0.47 -1.30 -6.05
CA ARG A 158 1.45 -2.13 -6.77
C ARG A 158 2.60 -2.54 -5.88
N ILE A 159 2.97 -3.82 -5.95
CA ILE A 159 4.06 -4.40 -5.19
C ILE A 159 5.16 -4.85 -6.16
N GLU A 160 6.42 -4.57 -5.82
CA GLU A 160 7.57 -5.06 -6.59
C GLU A 160 7.67 -6.59 -6.54
N GLY A 161 8.10 -7.21 -7.63
CA GLY A 161 8.31 -8.66 -7.70
C GLY A 161 9.31 -9.15 -6.65
N GLN A 162 10.42 -8.45 -6.47
CA GLN A 162 11.44 -8.76 -5.47
C GLN A 162 10.90 -8.70 -4.02
N ASP A 163 9.97 -7.78 -3.69
CA ASP A 163 9.37 -7.70 -2.36
C ASP A 163 8.45 -8.91 -2.08
N LEU A 164 7.72 -9.38 -3.09
CA LEU A 164 6.92 -10.60 -2.98
C LEU A 164 7.81 -11.85 -2.87
N ARG A 165 8.88 -11.94 -3.65
CA ARG A 165 9.81 -13.07 -3.65
C ARG A 165 10.57 -13.19 -2.33
N SER A 166 10.92 -12.08 -1.71
CA SER A 166 11.62 -12.03 -0.42
C SER A 166 10.68 -12.08 0.79
N SER A 167 9.36 -12.03 0.59
CA SER A 167 8.38 -11.98 1.69
C SER A 167 8.26 -13.27 2.50
N GLY A 168 8.71 -14.40 1.96
CA GLY A 168 8.47 -15.73 2.50
C GLY A 168 7.19 -16.41 2.01
N TRP A 169 6.39 -15.74 1.16
CA TRP A 169 5.24 -16.35 0.51
C TRP A 169 5.67 -17.34 -0.58
N ASN A 170 5.26 -18.59 -0.46
CA ASN A 170 5.42 -19.55 -1.54
C ASN A 170 4.25 -19.43 -2.52
N HIS A 171 4.38 -18.53 -3.51
CA HIS A 171 3.34 -18.25 -4.49
C HIS A 171 2.91 -19.45 -5.35
N LEU A 172 3.72 -20.51 -5.41
CA LEU A 172 3.42 -21.73 -6.16
C LEU A 172 2.62 -22.77 -5.36
N SER A 173 2.45 -22.57 -4.05
CA SER A 173 1.77 -23.53 -3.17
C SER A 173 0.39 -23.04 -2.74
N SER A 174 -0.63 -23.83 -3.01
CA SER A 174 -2.01 -23.56 -2.54
C SER A 174 -2.18 -23.62 -1.02
N SER A 175 -1.16 -24.10 -0.29
CA SER A 175 -1.12 -24.12 1.18
C SER A 175 -0.37 -22.91 1.76
N SER A 176 0.16 -22.01 0.94
CA SER A 176 0.80 -20.78 1.37
C SER A 176 -0.08 -19.59 0.99
N PHE A 177 -0.32 -18.70 1.94
CA PHE A 177 -1.32 -17.66 1.82
C PHE A 177 -0.73 -16.27 1.97
N LEU A 178 -1.35 -15.30 1.29
CA LEU A 178 -1.28 -13.88 1.62
C LEU A 178 -2.66 -13.44 2.16
N THR A 179 -2.66 -12.63 3.20
CA THR A 179 -3.88 -12.03 3.74
C THR A 179 -3.80 -10.52 3.65
N LEU A 180 -4.73 -9.95 2.88
CA LEU A 180 -5.00 -8.51 2.84
C LEU A 180 -6.00 -8.18 3.94
N SER A 181 -5.73 -7.15 4.72
CA SER A 181 -6.71 -6.52 5.59
C SER A 181 -6.71 -5.00 5.38
N PHE A 182 -7.87 -4.38 5.53
CA PHE A 182 -8.05 -2.94 5.35
C PHE A 182 -9.31 -2.48 6.07
N TYR A 183 -9.39 -1.18 6.35
CA TYR A 183 -10.60 -0.53 6.83
C TYR A 183 -11.26 0.20 5.67
N PHE A 184 -12.56 0.00 5.55
CA PHE A 184 -13.39 0.64 4.51
C PHE A 184 -14.65 1.24 5.15
N LYS A 185 -15.04 2.41 4.61
CA LYS A 185 -16.27 3.12 4.92
C LYS A 185 -16.79 3.76 3.65
N THR A 186 -18.12 3.88 3.50
CA THR A 186 -18.75 4.59 2.39
C THR A 186 -20.04 5.25 2.82
N THR A 187 -20.44 6.31 2.12
CA THR A 187 -21.76 6.93 2.29
C THR A 187 -22.85 6.26 1.45
N LYS A 188 -22.47 5.28 0.58
CA LYS A 188 -23.44 4.50 -0.18
C LYS A 188 -24.31 3.68 0.76
N THR A 189 -25.62 3.91 0.70
CA THR A 189 -26.61 3.26 1.56
C THR A 189 -26.90 1.81 1.15
N GLY A 190 -27.30 0.99 2.14
CA GLY A 190 -27.64 -0.42 1.93
C GLY A 190 -26.41 -1.34 1.88
N ASN A 191 -26.67 -2.64 1.87
CA ASN A 191 -25.62 -3.64 1.74
C ASN A 191 -24.99 -3.55 0.35
N SER A 192 -23.68 -3.65 0.29
CA SER A 192 -22.93 -3.59 -0.96
C SER A 192 -21.79 -4.62 -0.97
N LYS A 193 -21.28 -4.92 -2.15
CA LYS A 193 -20.13 -5.81 -2.35
C LYS A 193 -19.01 -5.02 -2.99
N LEU A 194 -17.88 -4.93 -2.27
CA LEU A 194 -16.65 -4.32 -2.77
C LEU A 194 -15.72 -5.43 -3.31
N PRO A 195 -15.50 -5.52 -4.62
CA PRO A 195 -14.56 -6.45 -5.19
C PRO A 195 -13.12 -6.03 -4.88
N ILE A 196 -12.35 -6.98 -4.37
CA ILE A 196 -10.91 -6.89 -4.24
C ILE A 196 -10.30 -7.84 -5.27
N MET A 197 -9.48 -7.30 -6.16
CA MET A 197 -8.82 -8.10 -7.20
C MET A 197 -7.31 -8.05 -7.04
N PHE A 198 -6.68 -9.21 -7.19
CA PHE A 198 -5.23 -9.37 -7.26
C PHE A 198 -4.84 -9.80 -8.66
N ARG A 199 -3.78 -9.22 -9.19
CA ARG A 199 -3.25 -9.58 -10.51
C ARG A 199 -1.74 -9.74 -10.47
N THR A 200 -1.21 -10.91 -10.86
CA THR A 200 0.21 -11.09 -11.10
C THR A 200 0.59 -10.53 -12.47
N ARG A 201 1.83 -10.03 -12.60
CA ARG A 201 2.25 -9.24 -13.77
C ARG A 201 3.41 -9.80 -14.56
N HIS A 202 4.07 -10.85 -14.08
CA HIS A 202 5.16 -11.50 -14.81
C HIS A 202 4.62 -12.66 -15.66
N GLY A 203 5.08 -12.77 -16.92
CA GLY A 203 4.61 -13.79 -17.86
C GLY A 203 3.11 -13.66 -18.15
N THR A 204 2.34 -14.73 -17.94
CA THR A 204 0.89 -14.72 -18.06
C THR A 204 0.28 -14.08 -16.83
N ASN A 205 -0.57 -13.07 -17.04
CA ASN A 205 -1.33 -12.46 -15.95
C ASN A 205 -2.37 -13.44 -15.40
N TYR A 206 -2.37 -13.61 -14.08
CA TYR A 206 -3.43 -14.32 -13.37
C TYR A 206 -4.18 -13.34 -12.47
N TYR A 207 -5.49 -13.57 -12.36
CA TYR A 207 -6.45 -12.71 -11.67
C TYR A 207 -7.16 -13.52 -10.59
N TYR A 208 -7.31 -12.94 -9.40
CA TYR A 208 -8.06 -13.49 -8.30
C TYR A 208 -9.02 -12.41 -7.80
N VAL A 209 -10.30 -12.68 -7.83
CA VAL A 209 -11.34 -11.75 -7.39
C VAL A 209 -12.03 -12.30 -6.16
N GLN A 210 -12.23 -11.45 -5.15
CA GLN A 210 -13.07 -11.78 -4.01
C GLN A 210 -13.86 -10.55 -3.58
N ASN A 211 -15.17 -10.71 -3.43
CA ASN A 211 -16.03 -9.66 -2.89
C ASN A 211 -15.96 -9.65 -1.36
N VAL A 212 -15.86 -8.47 -0.78
CA VAL A 212 -16.16 -8.26 0.63
C VAL A 212 -17.56 -7.67 0.76
N THR A 213 -18.39 -8.25 1.65
CA THR A 213 -19.74 -7.76 1.90
C THR A 213 -19.71 -6.63 2.91
N VAL A 214 -20.18 -5.45 2.50
CA VAL A 214 -20.26 -4.25 3.31
C VAL A 214 -21.68 -4.14 3.85
N THR A 215 -21.89 -4.50 5.11
CA THR A 215 -23.21 -4.53 5.77
C THR A 215 -23.47 -3.31 6.65
N ASP A 216 -22.42 -2.61 7.07
CA ASP A 216 -22.50 -1.37 7.86
C ASP A 216 -21.64 -0.30 7.16
N PRO A 217 -22.15 0.31 6.07
CA PRO A 217 -21.35 1.14 5.19
C PRO A 217 -20.89 2.46 5.83
N THR A 218 -21.67 3.01 6.75
CA THR A 218 -21.43 4.35 7.32
C THR A 218 -20.42 4.36 8.46
N ASN A 219 -20.06 3.20 8.98
CA ASN A 219 -19.04 3.02 10.00
C ASN A 219 -17.76 2.42 9.43
N TRP A 220 -16.65 2.69 10.09
CA TRP A 220 -15.38 2.07 9.77
C TRP A 220 -15.39 0.60 10.17
N ASN A 221 -15.28 -0.29 9.19
CA ASN A 221 -15.21 -1.73 9.41
C ASN A 221 -13.92 -2.29 8.79
N ARG A 222 -13.35 -3.29 9.48
CA ARG A 222 -12.19 -4.02 8.97
C ARG A 222 -12.67 -5.20 8.12
N TYR A 223 -12.09 -5.30 6.93
CA TYR A 223 -12.33 -6.40 6.00
C TYR A 223 -11.05 -7.17 5.76
N THR A 224 -11.17 -8.45 5.42
CA THR A 224 -10.04 -9.33 5.14
C THR A 224 -10.31 -10.17 3.90
N VAL A 225 -9.26 -10.37 3.10
CA VAL A 225 -9.24 -11.26 1.94
C VAL A 225 -7.98 -12.11 2.01
N THR A 226 -8.13 -13.42 2.02
CA THR A 226 -7.01 -14.37 2.04
C THR A 226 -6.91 -15.07 0.71
N ILE A 227 -5.73 -14.98 0.07
CA ILE A 227 -5.47 -15.60 -1.23
C ILE A 227 -4.42 -16.71 -1.09
N PRO A 228 -4.67 -17.91 -1.67
CA PRO A 228 -3.67 -18.97 -1.74
C PRO A 228 -2.66 -18.69 -2.86
N GLY A 229 -1.50 -19.31 -2.80
CA GLY A 229 -0.66 -19.47 -3.98
C GLY A 229 -1.31 -20.40 -5.01
N ASN A 230 -0.72 -20.44 -6.20
CA ASN A 230 -1.16 -21.32 -7.28
C ASN A 230 0.03 -21.69 -8.16
N SER A 231 0.15 -22.95 -8.57
CA SER A 231 1.29 -23.47 -9.36
C SER A 231 1.49 -22.78 -10.72
N SER A 232 0.50 -22.04 -11.20
CA SER A 232 0.58 -21.30 -12.47
C SER A 232 1.08 -19.87 -12.31
N LEU A 233 1.18 -19.34 -11.08
CA LEU A 233 1.60 -17.96 -10.85
C LEU A 233 3.07 -17.78 -11.22
N GLN A 234 3.36 -16.65 -11.85
CA GLN A 234 4.71 -16.25 -12.21
C GLN A 234 5.00 -14.89 -11.57
N ILE A 235 6.06 -14.83 -10.76
CA ILE A 235 6.53 -13.62 -10.11
C ILE A 235 8.05 -13.59 -10.25
N ASP A 236 8.57 -12.54 -10.86
CA ASP A 236 10.01 -12.33 -11.00
C ASP A 236 10.66 -11.79 -9.71
N ASP A 237 11.97 -11.83 -9.64
CA ASP A 237 12.77 -11.24 -8.56
C ASP A 237 13.39 -9.94 -9.07
N ALA A 238 12.53 -8.97 -9.40
CA ALA A 238 12.92 -7.71 -9.99
C ALA A 238 12.16 -6.53 -9.36
N ASN A 239 12.64 -5.33 -9.62
CA ASN A 239 11.98 -4.08 -9.21
C ASN A 239 10.82 -3.66 -10.13
N THR A 240 10.28 -4.61 -10.90
CA THR A 240 9.09 -4.46 -11.72
C THR A 240 7.83 -4.82 -10.93
N VAL A 241 6.65 -4.57 -11.51
CA VAL A 241 5.38 -4.94 -10.85
C VAL A 241 5.26 -6.46 -10.75
N GLY A 242 5.30 -7.02 -9.54
CA GLY A 242 5.01 -8.43 -9.28
C GLY A 242 3.51 -8.69 -9.12
N MET A 243 2.82 -7.80 -8.38
CA MET A 243 1.37 -7.92 -8.13
C MET A 243 0.72 -6.56 -8.03
N ASP A 244 -0.47 -6.43 -8.62
CA ASP A 244 -1.42 -5.35 -8.35
C ASP A 244 -2.49 -5.82 -7.37
N ILE A 245 -2.97 -4.92 -6.50
CA ILE A 245 -4.17 -5.05 -5.67
C ILE A 245 -5.11 -3.94 -6.09
N PHE A 246 -6.35 -4.30 -6.45
CA PHE A 246 -7.38 -3.36 -6.87
C PHE A 246 -8.53 -3.35 -5.87
N PHE A 247 -8.93 -2.16 -5.45
CA PHE A 247 -10.19 -1.89 -4.79
C PHE A 247 -11.13 -1.36 -5.89
N THR A 248 -11.97 -2.22 -6.42
CA THR A 248 -12.76 -1.92 -7.62
C THR A 248 -14.08 -1.26 -7.24
N TYR A 249 -14.29 -0.03 -7.69
CA TYR A 249 -15.51 0.73 -7.45
C TYR A 249 -16.55 0.55 -8.57
N TYR A 250 -16.06 0.25 -9.76
CA TYR A 250 -16.91 -0.07 -10.91
C TYR A 250 -16.13 -0.92 -11.92
N SER A 251 -16.83 -1.87 -12.53
CA SER A 251 -16.38 -2.57 -13.73
C SER A 251 -17.57 -2.86 -14.63
N GLY A 252 -17.38 -2.70 -15.93
CA GLY A 252 -18.36 -3.04 -16.93
C GLY A 252 -18.56 -4.56 -17.10
N PRO A 253 -19.62 -5.00 -17.80
CA PRO A 253 -20.02 -6.41 -17.88
C PRO A 253 -18.97 -7.34 -18.54
N ASP A 254 -18.06 -6.83 -19.35
CA ASP A 254 -16.94 -7.64 -19.88
C ASP A 254 -15.79 -7.79 -18.87
N LYS A 255 -15.83 -7.06 -17.75
CA LYS A 255 -14.84 -7.06 -16.68
C LYS A 255 -15.36 -7.60 -15.34
N ASP A 256 -16.66 -7.89 -15.24
CA ASP A 256 -17.32 -8.46 -14.08
C ASP A 256 -17.47 -10.00 -14.16
N THR A 257 -16.67 -10.63 -15.02
CA THR A 257 -16.73 -12.06 -15.36
C THR A 257 -15.82 -12.93 -14.47
N GLY A 258 -15.32 -12.39 -13.38
CA GLY A 258 -14.42 -13.11 -12.47
C GLY A 258 -15.11 -14.25 -11.74
N SER A 259 -14.38 -15.35 -11.56
CA SER A 259 -14.77 -16.43 -10.64
C SER A 259 -14.31 -16.06 -9.24
N GLU A 260 -15.26 -15.97 -8.30
CA GLU A 260 -14.93 -15.57 -6.93
C GLU A 260 -14.03 -16.61 -6.24
N ALA A 261 -13.04 -16.12 -5.48
CA ALA A 261 -12.10 -16.91 -4.69
C ALA A 261 -11.29 -17.94 -5.49
N SER A 262 -10.96 -17.63 -6.74
CA SER A 262 -10.22 -18.54 -7.63
C SER A 262 -9.27 -17.79 -8.53
N TRP A 263 -8.05 -18.34 -8.71
CA TRP A 263 -7.11 -17.84 -9.72
C TRP A 263 -7.52 -18.26 -11.12
N GLY A 264 -7.53 -17.32 -12.05
CA GLY A 264 -7.82 -17.55 -13.47
C GLY A 264 -7.05 -16.61 -14.37
N SER A 265 -6.98 -16.92 -15.67
CA SER A 265 -6.35 -16.06 -16.68
C SER A 265 -7.31 -15.07 -17.35
N THR A 266 -8.60 -15.11 -17.01
CA THR A 266 -9.61 -14.17 -17.51
C THR A 266 -9.37 -12.78 -16.92
N ASN A 267 -9.29 -11.76 -17.77
CA ASN A 267 -9.07 -10.36 -17.37
C ASN A 267 -10.34 -9.76 -16.77
N ALA A 268 -10.65 -10.16 -15.53
CA ALA A 268 -11.81 -9.71 -14.77
C ALA A 268 -11.39 -8.88 -13.57
N TYR A 269 -12.14 -7.82 -13.27
CA TYR A 269 -11.89 -6.91 -12.15
C TYR A 269 -12.91 -7.07 -11.02
N SER A 270 -14.01 -7.72 -11.29
CA SER A 270 -15.07 -8.01 -10.34
C SER A 270 -15.86 -9.25 -10.74
N THR A 271 -16.93 -9.54 -10.03
CA THR A 271 -17.93 -10.54 -10.36
C THR A 271 -19.25 -9.86 -10.71
N SER A 272 -20.16 -10.54 -11.40
CA SER A 272 -21.44 -9.98 -11.89
C SER A 272 -22.39 -9.50 -10.78
N ASP A 273 -22.14 -9.85 -9.52
CA ASP A 273 -22.92 -9.40 -8.36
C ASP A 273 -22.23 -8.29 -7.55
N SER A 274 -21.16 -7.72 -8.08
CA SER A 274 -20.42 -6.61 -7.49
C SER A 274 -21.21 -5.30 -7.55
N THR A 275 -20.98 -4.42 -6.58
CA THR A 275 -21.73 -3.17 -6.49
C THR A 275 -21.07 -2.06 -7.30
N ASN A 276 -21.86 -1.30 -8.05
CA ASN A 276 -21.42 -0.04 -8.64
C ASN A 276 -21.41 1.06 -7.55
N TYR A 277 -20.24 1.58 -7.22
CA TYR A 277 -20.08 2.70 -6.29
C TYR A 277 -20.13 4.07 -6.98
N PHE A 278 -20.16 4.11 -8.32
CA PHE A 278 -20.27 5.32 -9.14
C PHE A 278 -21.69 5.55 -9.67
N ASP A 279 -22.70 5.08 -8.95
CA ASP A 279 -24.13 5.24 -9.32
C ASP A 279 -24.78 6.49 -8.71
N SER A 280 -24.08 7.22 -7.84
CA SER A 280 -24.57 8.45 -7.23
C SER A 280 -23.43 9.41 -6.88
N THR A 281 -23.63 10.70 -7.10
CA THR A 281 -22.71 11.75 -6.64
C THR A 281 -22.75 12.00 -5.14
N SER A 282 -23.60 11.30 -4.40
CA SER A 282 -23.61 11.29 -2.93
C SER A 282 -22.71 10.20 -2.35
N ASN A 283 -22.08 9.39 -3.18
CA ASN A 283 -21.22 8.29 -2.74
C ASN A 283 -19.79 8.79 -2.51
N ASP A 284 -19.37 8.65 -1.27
CA ASP A 284 -17.98 8.75 -0.85
C ASP A 284 -17.45 7.35 -0.49
N MET A 285 -16.21 7.05 -0.83
CA MET A 285 -15.50 5.85 -0.42
C MET A 285 -14.23 6.23 0.33
N PHE A 286 -13.99 5.56 1.45
CA PHE A 286 -12.83 5.80 2.31
C PHE A 286 -12.09 4.49 2.57
N ILE A 287 -10.76 4.50 2.42
CA ILE A 287 -9.88 3.34 2.67
C ILE A 287 -8.72 3.78 3.56
N THR A 288 -8.39 2.97 4.58
CA THR A 288 -7.16 3.10 5.38
C THR A 288 -6.76 1.77 6.01
N GLY A 289 -5.60 1.73 6.66
CA GLY A 289 -5.12 0.53 7.35
C GLY A 289 -4.91 -0.65 6.44
N VAL A 290 -4.43 -0.40 5.22
CA VAL A 290 -4.19 -1.46 4.21
C VAL A 290 -2.92 -2.23 4.58
N GLN A 291 -3.07 -3.51 4.84
CA GLN A 291 -1.96 -4.42 5.19
C GLN A 291 -2.07 -5.71 4.39
N LEU A 292 -1.00 -6.06 3.70
CA LEU A 292 -0.81 -7.37 3.08
C LEU A 292 0.30 -8.11 3.82
N GLU A 293 0.01 -9.28 4.32
CA GLU A 293 0.94 -10.08 5.11
C GLU A 293 0.95 -11.55 4.71
N VAL A 294 2.07 -12.23 4.94
CA VAL A 294 2.19 -13.67 4.71
C VAL A 294 1.49 -14.41 5.85
N GLY A 295 0.58 -15.30 5.50
CA GLY A 295 -0.19 -16.11 6.44
C GLY A 295 -1.67 -16.19 6.05
N SER A 296 -2.41 -17.04 6.75
CA SER A 296 -3.84 -17.30 6.48
C SER A 296 -4.80 -16.47 7.32
N GLN A 297 -4.26 -15.59 8.19
CA GLN A 297 -5.06 -14.76 9.10
C GLN A 297 -4.50 -13.35 9.17
N ALA A 298 -5.39 -12.36 9.26
CA ALA A 298 -5.01 -10.97 9.43
C ALA A 298 -4.64 -10.68 10.90
N THR A 299 -3.45 -10.13 11.11
CA THR A 299 -3.00 -9.63 12.42
C THR A 299 -3.38 -8.17 12.64
N ALA A 300 -3.06 -7.61 13.82
CA ALA A 300 -3.18 -6.19 14.06
C ALA A 300 -2.32 -5.39 13.06
N PHE A 301 -2.79 -4.20 12.67
CA PHE A 301 -2.08 -3.35 11.72
C PHE A 301 -0.68 -2.98 12.24
N GLU A 302 0.32 -3.09 11.37
CA GLU A 302 1.71 -2.70 11.65
C GLU A 302 1.86 -1.19 11.46
N HIS A 303 1.71 -0.44 12.55
CA HIS A 303 1.98 0.99 12.54
C HIS A 303 3.49 1.26 12.45
N ARG A 304 3.90 2.08 11.49
CA ARG A 304 5.26 2.57 11.33
C ARG A 304 5.33 4.05 11.71
N SER A 305 6.50 4.53 12.11
CA SER A 305 6.72 5.96 12.28
C SER A 305 6.57 6.70 10.94
N PHE A 306 6.16 7.97 10.99
CA PHE A 306 6.04 8.78 9.77
C PHE A 306 7.33 8.84 8.97
N GLY A 307 8.49 8.96 9.66
CA GLY A 307 9.80 9.01 8.99
C GLY A 307 10.16 7.73 8.25
N GLU A 308 9.85 6.56 8.84
CA GLU A 308 10.05 5.27 8.18
C GLU A 308 9.14 5.13 6.95
N GLU A 309 7.85 5.47 7.10
CA GLU A 309 6.89 5.40 6.00
C GLU A 309 7.26 6.35 4.86
N LEU A 310 7.68 7.59 5.19
CA LEU A 310 8.15 8.56 4.20
C LEU A 310 9.38 8.04 3.45
N ALA A 311 10.37 7.48 4.13
CA ALA A 311 11.55 6.92 3.48
C ALA A 311 11.20 5.76 2.51
N LEU A 312 10.22 4.92 2.87
CA LEU A 312 9.71 3.88 1.98
C LEU A 312 9.00 4.46 0.74
N CYS A 313 8.22 5.53 0.91
CA CYS A 313 7.57 6.24 -0.19
C CYS A 313 8.59 6.92 -1.11
N GLN A 314 9.66 7.48 -0.55
CA GLN A 314 10.72 8.17 -1.29
C GLN A 314 11.50 7.25 -2.25
N ARG A 315 11.44 5.93 -2.07
CA ARG A 315 11.92 4.99 -3.09
C ARG A 315 11.20 5.15 -4.44
N TYR A 316 10.00 5.71 -4.43
CA TYR A 316 9.13 5.84 -5.61
C TYR A 316 8.86 7.28 -6.02
N TYR A 317 8.87 8.19 -5.04
CA TYR A 317 8.63 9.61 -5.28
C TYR A 317 9.36 10.47 -4.27
N GLN A 318 10.22 11.37 -4.74
CA GLN A 318 10.98 12.30 -3.89
C GLN A 318 10.74 13.74 -4.32
N VAL A 319 10.37 14.60 -3.39
CA VAL A 319 10.21 16.02 -3.60
C VAL A 319 11.51 16.72 -3.25
N LEU A 320 12.07 17.50 -4.19
CA LEU A 320 13.22 18.37 -3.98
C LEU A 320 12.78 19.78 -3.56
N VAL A 321 11.74 20.31 -4.21
CA VAL A 321 11.12 21.60 -3.91
C VAL A 321 9.61 21.43 -3.91
N ASP A 322 8.95 21.84 -2.80
CA ASP A 322 7.50 21.79 -2.66
C ASP A 322 6.90 23.20 -2.76
N GLN A 323 5.68 23.29 -3.28
CA GLN A 323 4.88 24.53 -3.32
C GLN A 323 4.72 25.18 -1.93
N ALA A 324 4.58 24.37 -0.87
CA ALA A 324 4.47 24.83 0.52
C ALA A 324 5.77 25.45 1.06
N ASP A 325 6.92 25.05 0.51
CA ASP A 325 8.25 25.52 0.89
C ASP A 325 8.70 26.72 0.07
N THR A 326 7.90 27.14 -0.89
CA THR A 326 8.26 28.20 -1.82
C THR A 326 7.95 29.57 -1.22
N GLY A 327 8.74 30.46 -1.43
CA GLY A 327 8.64 31.89 -1.41
C GLY A 327 9.57 32.33 -2.49
N SER A 328 9.44 33.52 -2.95
CA SER A 328 10.28 34.04 -4.02
C SER A 328 11.76 33.78 -3.71
N TYR A 329 12.45 33.12 -4.63
CA TYR A 329 13.90 32.92 -4.61
C TYR A 329 14.46 32.03 -3.50
N LYS A 330 13.82 30.95 -3.17
CA LYS A 330 14.46 29.91 -2.34
C LYS A 330 15.49 29.13 -3.14
N SER A 331 16.72 29.03 -2.64
CA SER A 331 17.79 28.28 -3.29
C SER A 331 17.63 26.78 -3.00
N TYR A 332 17.73 25.94 -4.04
CA TYR A 332 17.60 24.48 -3.90
C TYR A 332 18.83 23.71 -4.41
N ALA A 333 19.72 24.35 -5.19
CA ALA A 333 20.94 23.72 -5.69
C ALA A 333 22.03 24.75 -6.01
N ILE A 334 23.25 24.25 -6.20
CA ILE A 334 24.35 24.95 -6.86
C ILE A 334 24.58 24.26 -8.21
N ALA A 335 24.63 25.05 -9.28
CA ALA A 335 24.87 24.58 -10.63
C ALA A 335 26.24 25.02 -11.14
N CYS A 336 26.80 24.22 -12.05
CA CYS A 336 27.95 24.60 -12.88
C CYS A 336 27.44 25.12 -14.23
N CYS A 337 27.84 26.33 -14.64
CA CYS A 337 27.53 26.89 -15.95
C CYS A 337 28.45 26.25 -16.99
N TYR A 338 27.95 25.23 -17.70
CA TYR A 338 28.70 24.45 -18.69
C TYR A 338 29.02 25.26 -19.94
N SER A 339 28.09 26.11 -20.36
CA SER A 339 28.27 27.09 -21.46
C SER A 339 27.60 28.42 -21.10
N GLY A 340 27.63 29.39 -21.98
CA GLY A 340 26.93 30.68 -21.81
C GLY A 340 25.40 30.55 -21.82
N SER A 341 24.86 29.39 -22.20
CA SER A 341 23.41 29.11 -22.30
C SER A 341 23.00 27.80 -21.66
N SER A 342 23.89 27.08 -20.97
CA SER A 342 23.55 25.83 -20.31
C SER A 342 24.25 25.69 -18.97
N LEU A 343 23.53 25.06 -18.02
CA LEU A 343 24.06 24.72 -16.71
C LEU A 343 23.62 23.31 -16.30
N HIS A 344 24.39 22.72 -15.39
CA HIS A 344 24.13 21.43 -14.82
C HIS A 344 24.14 21.48 -13.29
N HIS A 345 23.25 20.76 -12.64
CA HIS A 345 23.30 20.53 -11.20
C HIS A 345 22.92 19.10 -10.87
N THR A 346 23.59 18.51 -9.88
CA THR A 346 23.38 17.12 -9.47
C THR A 346 22.72 17.03 -8.11
N HIS A 347 21.90 16.01 -7.93
CA HIS A 347 21.31 15.66 -6.64
C HIS A 347 21.54 14.20 -6.34
N SER A 348 21.96 13.91 -5.10
CA SER A 348 21.95 12.56 -4.56
C SER A 348 20.55 12.20 -4.11
N LEU A 349 20.08 11.02 -4.49
CA LEU A 349 18.77 10.49 -4.12
C LEU A 349 18.91 9.57 -2.92
N SER A 350 18.28 9.92 -1.80
CA SER A 350 18.32 9.14 -0.57
C SER A 350 16.91 9.09 0.04
N PRO A 351 16.35 7.88 0.21
CA PRO A 351 16.88 6.59 -0.20
C PRO A 351 17.03 6.46 -1.72
N MET A 352 17.80 5.45 -2.17
CA MET A 352 17.88 5.09 -3.59
C MET A 352 16.49 4.86 -4.17
N MET A 353 16.19 5.47 -5.31
CA MET A 353 14.91 5.25 -5.98
C MET A 353 14.83 3.86 -6.63
N ARG A 354 13.63 3.40 -6.94
CA ARG A 354 13.37 2.07 -7.51
C ARG A 354 14.13 1.84 -8.83
N THR A 355 14.17 2.86 -9.66
CA THR A 355 14.86 2.88 -10.95
C THR A 355 15.35 4.30 -11.22
N THR A 356 16.04 4.52 -12.33
CA THR A 356 16.29 5.87 -12.82
C THR A 356 14.97 6.64 -12.89
N PRO A 357 14.82 7.76 -12.16
CA PRO A 357 13.55 8.46 -12.13
C PRO A 357 13.29 9.27 -13.40
N THR A 358 12.05 9.71 -13.54
CA THR A 358 11.69 10.84 -14.42
C THR A 358 11.48 12.09 -13.60
N LEU A 359 11.62 13.25 -14.22
CA LEU A 359 11.43 14.55 -13.61
C LEU A 359 9.93 14.91 -13.63
N ASP A 360 9.41 15.27 -12.46
CA ASP A 360 8.07 15.83 -12.27
C ASP A 360 8.23 17.24 -11.73
N TYR A 361 7.91 18.26 -12.54
CA TYR A 361 8.12 19.65 -12.16
C TYR A 361 7.07 20.58 -12.76
N THR A 362 6.85 21.72 -12.11
CA THR A 362 5.93 22.74 -12.63
C THR A 362 6.55 23.39 -13.88
N THR A 363 5.84 23.30 -15.00
CA THR A 363 6.25 23.89 -16.28
C THR A 363 5.59 25.25 -16.51
N GLY A 364 6.24 26.10 -17.31
CA GLY A 364 5.75 27.43 -17.65
C GLY A 364 6.73 28.53 -17.26
N SER A 365 6.43 29.79 -17.61
CA SER A 365 7.36 30.89 -17.44
C SER A 365 7.46 31.39 -16.00
N GLY A 366 8.70 31.63 -15.56
CA GLY A 366 8.97 32.30 -14.29
C GLY A 366 8.87 31.43 -13.03
N TYR A 367 8.95 30.09 -13.15
CA TYR A 367 8.99 29.23 -11.98
C TYR A 367 10.37 29.07 -11.36
N TYR A 368 11.43 29.21 -12.15
CA TYR A 368 12.80 28.98 -11.70
C TYR A 368 13.75 30.04 -12.20
N ALA A 369 14.86 30.25 -11.51
CA ALA A 369 15.91 31.13 -11.90
C ALA A 369 17.31 30.66 -11.53
N ALA A 370 18.29 30.93 -12.35
CA ALA A 370 19.71 30.87 -12.05
C ALA A 370 20.18 32.23 -11.53
N TYR A 371 20.70 32.29 -10.30
CA TYR A 371 21.23 33.52 -9.74
C TYR A 371 22.74 33.56 -9.88
N GLN A 372 23.24 34.52 -10.61
CA GLN A 372 24.65 34.73 -10.86
C GLN A 372 24.95 36.23 -10.98
N ASN A 373 26.11 36.70 -10.54
CA ASN A 373 26.56 38.07 -10.66
C ASN A 373 25.56 39.14 -10.16
N GLY A 374 24.78 38.80 -9.12
CA GLY A 374 23.81 39.72 -8.52
C GLY A 374 22.45 39.76 -9.22
N THR A 375 22.22 38.98 -10.28
CA THR A 375 20.96 38.93 -11.05
C THR A 375 20.36 37.53 -11.11
N ASN A 376 19.03 37.47 -11.25
CA ASN A 376 18.32 36.24 -11.57
C ASN A 376 18.10 36.17 -13.09
N ASP A 377 18.41 35.04 -13.67
CA ASP A 377 18.11 34.70 -15.05
C ASP A 377 17.07 33.56 -15.03
N ALA A 378 15.85 33.86 -15.49
CA ALA A 378 14.72 32.96 -15.40
C ALA A 378 14.80 31.88 -16.49
N PHE A 379 14.36 30.67 -16.13
CA PHE A 379 14.21 29.56 -17.07
C PHE A 379 12.96 28.74 -16.75
N ASP A 380 12.46 28.01 -17.73
CA ASP A 380 11.17 27.31 -17.66
C ASP A 380 11.29 25.81 -17.85
N GLU A 381 12.39 25.32 -18.39
CA GLU A 381 12.59 23.92 -18.76
C GLU A 381 13.83 23.32 -18.12
N MET A 382 13.66 22.07 -17.66
CA MET A 382 14.72 21.23 -17.12
C MET A 382 14.65 19.84 -17.74
N THR A 383 15.80 19.20 -17.89
CA THR A 383 15.89 17.84 -18.44
C THR A 383 16.85 16.99 -17.62
N LEU A 384 16.48 15.72 -17.37
CA LEU A 384 17.44 14.75 -16.84
C LEU A 384 18.42 14.33 -17.93
N VAL A 385 19.70 14.37 -17.59
CA VAL A 385 20.76 13.92 -18.51
C VAL A 385 20.88 12.40 -18.47
N GLY A 386 21.31 11.81 -19.58
CA GLY A 386 21.33 10.35 -19.76
C GLY A 386 22.25 9.56 -18.82
N ASN A 387 23.12 10.23 -18.04
CA ASN A 387 23.92 9.61 -16.97
C ASN A 387 23.23 9.63 -15.59
N SER A 388 21.98 10.12 -15.49
CA SER A 388 21.16 9.98 -14.29
C SER A 388 20.86 8.51 -13.99
N HIS A 389 20.79 8.16 -12.71
CA HIS A 389 20.54 6.79 -12.23
C HIS A 389 19.76 6.80 -10.91
N ALA A 390 19.44 5.63 -10.38
CA ALA A 390 18.59 5.48 -9.18
C ALA A 390 19.17 6.13 -7.90
N HIS A 391 20.48 6.35 -7.81
CA HIS A 391 21.15 6.99 -6.67
C HIS A 391 21.37 8.49 -6.82
N GLY A 392 21.27 9.01 -8.04
CA GLY A 392 21.56 10.41 -8.30
C GLY A 392 21.18 10.85 -9.70
N VAL A 393 20.85 12.10 -9.81
CA VAL A 393 20.41 12.71 -11.06
C VAL A 393 21.30 13.88 -11.43
N ASP A 394 21.48 14.09 -12.71
CA ASP A 394 22.07 15.27 -13.31
C ASP A 394 20.95 15.99 -14.08
N ILE A 395 20.65 17.22 -13.68
CA ILE A 395 19.64 18.08 -14.29
C ILE A 395 20.33 19.13 -15.10
N MET A 396 19.98 19.19 -16.38
CA MET A 396 20.45 20.21 -17.31
C MET A 396 19.34 21.22 -17.59
N VAL A 397 19.73 22.50 -17.60
CA VAL A 397 18.95 23.61 -18.15
C VAL A 397 19.71 24.14 -19.35
N SER A 398 19.07 24.22 -20.51
CA SER A 398 19.70 24.65 -21.78
C SER A 398 18.89 25.68 -22.58
N THR A 399 17.78 26.14 -22.04
CA THR A 399 16.89 27.11 -22.68
C THR A 399 16.65 28.31 -21.79
N GLY A 400 16.59 29.49 -22.40
CA GLY A 400 16.26 30.75 -21.72
C GLY A 400 17.37 31.33 -20.84
N LEU A 401 18.59 30.77 -20.85
CA LEU A 401 19.69 31.19 -20.00
C LEU A 401 20.74 32.04 -20.71
N SER A 402 21.23 33.04 -19.98
CA SER A 402 22.40 33.86 -20.32
C SER A 402 23.33 33.96 -19.12
N VAL A 403 24.19 32.95 -18.95
CA VAL A 403 25.05 32.77 -17.78
C VAL A 403 26.54 32.85 -18.16
N THR A 404 27.41 33.11 -17.18
CA THR A 404 28.86 33.13 -17.41
C THR A 404 29.40 31.71 -17.37
N GLN A 405 29.97 31.22 -18.48
CA GLN A 405 30.58 29.90 -18.58
C GLN A 405 31.67 29.71 -17.52
N ALA A 406 31.81 28.48 -17.04
CA ALA A 406 32.73 28.01 -16.00
C ALA A 406 32.56 28.70 -14.63
N ALA A 407 31.45 29.38 -14.40
CA ALA A 407 31.08 29.93 -13.10
C ALA A 407 29.99 29.12 -12.42
N ALA A 408 29.79 29.33 -11.12
CA ALA A 408 28.68 28.74 -10.38
C ALA A 408 27.45 29.66 -10.45
N ALA A 409 26.27 29.06 -10.37
CA ALA A 409 24.99 29.73 -10.17
C ALA A 409 24.19 29.10 -9.03
N LEU A 410 23.45 29.89 -8.26
CA LEU A 410 22.46 29.39 -7.32
C LEU A 410 21.16 29.11 -8.08
N MET A 411 20.69 27.90 -8.01
CA MET A 411 19.37 27.50 -8.54
C MET A 411 18.29 27.88 -7.54
N ARG A 412 17.30 28.63 -8.01
CA ARG A 412 16.27 29.23 -7.17
C ARG A 412 14.88 28.97 -7.73
N THR A 413 13.90 28.81 -6.81
CA THR A 413 12.49 29.02 -7.18
C THR A 413 12.26 30.53 -7.43
N ALA A 414 11.36 30.84 -8.34
CA ALA A 414 10.99 32.23 -8.67
C ALA A 414 9.47 32.47 -8.53
N ASN A 415 8.70 31.44 -8.17
CA ASN A 415 7.24 31.48 -8.04
C ASN A 415 6.78 30.59 -6.91
N ASP A 416 5.72 30.99 -6.18
CA ASP A 416 5.16 30.25 -5.05
C ASP A 416 4.53 28.90 -5.45
N ASN A 417 4.34 28.64 -6.74
CA ASN A 417 3.86 27.36 -7.28
C ASN A 417 4.98 26.48 -7.85
N SER A 418 6.26 26.85 -7.63
CA SER A 418 7.41 26.07 -8.10
C SER A 418 7.47 24.73 -7.38
N ARG A 419 7.62 23.67 -8.16
CA ARG A 419 7.78 22.32 -7.64
C ARG A 419 8.75 21.51 -8.49
N ILE A 420 9.64 20.77 -7.85
CA ILE A 420 10.54 19.81 -8.49
C ILE A 420 10.46 18.51 -7.69
N ALA A 421 10.19 17.41 -8.36
CA ALA A 421 10.16 16.09 -7.79
C ALA A 421 10.70 15.04 -8.78
N PHE A 422 11.03 13.88 -8.26
CA PHE A 422 11.50 12.73 -9.02
C PHE A 422 10.52 11.58 -8.83
N THR A 423 10.09 10.98 -9.94
CA THR A 423 9.14 9.86 -9.92
C THR A 423 9.75 8.60 -10.51
N ALA A 424 9.65 7.49 -9.76
CA ALA A 424 10.01 6.14 -10.16
C ALA A 424 8.89 5.15 -9.78
N GLU A 425 7.63 5.59 -9.88
CA GLU A 425 6.46 4.77 -9.58
C GLU A 425 6.35 3.51 -10.48
N LEU A 426 5.58 2.53 -10.01
CA LEU A 426 5.34 1.27 -10.72
C LEU A 426 4.23 1.37 -11.77
#